data_1a1bbebccd6afd3d27d1eec29af123c2
#
_entry.id   1a1bbebccd6afd3d27d1eec29af123c2
#
_cell.length_a   1.000
_cell.length_b   1.000
_cell.length_c   1.000
_cell.angle_alpha   90.00
_cell.angle_beta   90.00
_cell.angle_gamma   90.00
#
_symmetry.space_group_name_H-M   'P 1'
#
loop_
_entity.id
_entity.type
_entity.pdbx_description
1 polymer ?
#
loop_
_entity_poly.entity_id
_entity_poly.type
_entity_poly.pdbx_seq_one_letter_code
_entity_poly.pdbx_strand_id
1 'polypeptide(L)'
;MRRQMILCLMIILLCATGGVAQSTSKRPSSTSSGTITDIRQVDFLNFTYHSSLCSQEYGRKGIARIVRVSKGEFKNKNVYFTVEENRVIYGDVTGDGREDAIVPIECGAITANFSLSEVYIYTIKDGRTSLLAAISDKDMERDYRRSYPDAESYWGINENGLKLQNGNLEIEVLADGPHAAPKYIVTLEYRLSGESFRLVGKPQRRNS
;
A
#
# COMPACT_ATOMS: atom_id res chain seq x y z
N MET A 1 -60.38 6.33 38.95
CA MET A 1 -61.36 7.46 39.03
C MET A 1 -60.69 8.67 38.43
N ARG A 2 -61.46 9.43 37.56
CA ARG A 2 -61.19 10.70 36.88
C ARG A 2 -60.16 10.63 35.77
N ARG A 3 -60.49 10.57 34.43
CA ARG A 3 -61.32 11.42 33.56
C ARG A 3 -60.93 12.91 33.60
N GLN A 4 -60.36 13.35 32.48
CA GLN A 4 -60.73 14.55 31.71
C GLN A 4 -59.63 14.75 30.64
N MET A 5 -59.86 14.61 29.34
CA MET A 5 -60.73 15.36 28.41
C MET A 5 -60.04 16.67 27.91
N ILE A 6 -59.58 16.58 26.66
CA ILE A 6 -59.80 17.51 25.54
C ILE A 6 -59.18 18.93 25.66
N LEU A 7 -58.28 19.26 24.72
CA LEU A 7 -58.59 20.41 23.80
C LEU A 7 -57.73 20.35 22.54
N CYS A 8 -58.39 20.23 21.41
CA CYS A 8 -57.87 20.55 20.07
C CYS A 8 -57.58 22.05 19.95
N LEU A 9 -56.41 22.41 19.41
CA LEU A 9 -56.25 23.72 18.79
C LEU A 9 -55.53 23.54 17.44
N MET A 10 -56.32 23.66 16.37
CA MET A 10 -55.84 23.88 15.02
C MET A 10 -55.22 25.27 14.95
N ILE A 11 -53.98 25.33 14.53
CA ILE A 11 -53.39 26.55 14.02
C ILE A 11 -52.90 26.28 12.59
N ILE A 12 -53.68 26.79 11.65
CA ILE A 12 -53.29 26.93 10.24
C ILE A 12 -52.34 28.13 10.18
N LEU A 13 -51.12 27.91 9.72
CA LEU A 13 -50.26 29.03 9.36
C LEU A 13 -49.65 28.82 7.97
N LEU A 14 -49.80 29.83 7.22
CA LEU A 14 -49.57 30.05 5.79
C LEU A 14 -48.17 29.67 5.29
N CYS A 15 -48.19 29.17 4.08
CA CYS A 15 -47.02 28.99 3.20
C CYS A 15 -46.27 30.30 2.99
N ALA A 16 -44.97 30.27 3.30
CA ALA A 16 -44.00 31.17 2.70
C ALA A 16 -43.05 30.32 1.83
N THR A 17 -43.21 30.42 0.53
CA THR A 17 -42.33 29.81 -0.48
C THR A 17 -41.05 30.62 -0.54
N GLY A 18 -40.07 30.18 0.25
CA GLY A 18 -38.68 30.61 0.13
C GLY A 18 -37.94 29.64 -0.77
N GLY A 19 -37.72 30.01 -2.02
CA GLY A 19 -36.91 29.25 -2.95
C GLY A 19 -35.46 29.20 -2.49
N VAL A 20 -35.04 28.06 -1.95
CA VAL A 20 -33.61 27.77 -1.68
C VAL A 20 -33.01 27.34 -3.00
N ALA A 21 -32.17 28.20 -3.59
CA ALA A 21 -31.34 27.84 -4.70
C ALA A 21 -30.40 26.69 -4.28
N GLN A 22 -30.69 25.49 -4.73
CA GLN A 22 -29.78 24.36 -4.61
C GLN A 22 -28.55 24.62 -5.47
N SER A 23 -27.47 25.05 -4.85
CA SER A 23 -26.14 24.99 -5.42
C SER A 23 -25.80 23.51 -5.67
N THR A 24 -25.98 23.04 -6.90
CA THR A 24 -25.50 21.75 -7.35
C THR A 24 -23.98 21.83 -7.44
N SER A 25 -23.33 21.54 -6.32
CA SER A 25 -21.90 21.20 -6.32
C SER A 25 -21.74 19.98 -7.22
N LYS A 26 -21.24 20.19 -8.44
CA LYS A 26 -20.78 19.13 -9.33
C LYS A 26 -19.63 18.40 -8.63
N ARG A 27 -19.96 17.27 -7.99
CA ARG A 27 -19.01 16.28 -7.53
C ARG A 27 -18.29 15.77 -8.78
N PRO A 28 -16.96 15.86 -8.89
CA PRO A 28 -16.26 15.21 -9.98
C PRO A 28 -16.38 13.70 -9.79
N SER A 29 -17.33 13.09 -10.49
CA SER A 29 -17.42 11.64 -10.63
C SER A 29 -16.43 11.21 -11.70
N SER A 30 -15.19 10.96 -11.31
CA SER A 30 -14.27 10.17 -12.12
C SER A 30 -14.37 8.73 -11.66
N THR A 31 -15.43 8.06 -12.05
CA THR A 31 -15.47 6.61 -12.03
C THR A 31 -15.76 6.19 -13.46
N SER A 32 -14.71 5.97 -14.25
CA SER A 32 -14.84 5.15 -15.45
C SER A 32 -15.15 3.73 -14.95
N SER A 33 -16.40 3.33 -15.04
CA SER A 33 -16.84 1.95 -14.79
C SER A 33 -16.45 1.02 -15.94
N GLY A 34 -15.24 1.15 -16.44
CA GLY A 34 -14.65 0.20 -17.37
C GLY A 34 -14.14 -1.01 -16.62
N THR A 35 -14.45 -2.20 -17.09
CA THR A 35 -13.83 -3.43 -16.62
C THR A 35 -12.34 -3.36 -16.95
N ILE A 36 -11.47 -3.41 -15.94
CA ILE A 36 -10.02 -3.45 -16.13
C ILE A 36 -9.66 -4.88 -16.51
N THR A 37 -8.98 -5.05 -17.64
CA THR A 37 -8.55 -6.36 -18.13
C THR A 37 -7.03 -6.56 -18.11
N ASP A 38 -6.29 -5.46 -17.97
CA ASP A 38 -4.83 -5.42 -17.94
C ASP A 38 -4.37 -4.59 -16.74
N ILE A 39 -3.51 -5.16 -15.91
CA ILE A 39 -2.98 -4.50 -14.71
C ILE A 39 -2.18 -3.23 -15.04
N ARG A 40 -1.62 -3.13 -16.26
CA ARG A 40 -0.89 -1.95 -16.74
C ARG A 40 -1.80 -0.73 -16.97
N GLN A 41 -3.13 -0.92 -17.01
CA GLN A 41 -4.10 0.18 -17.08
C GLN A 41 -4.32 0.87 -15.72
N VAL A 42 -3.80 0.31 -14.64
CA VAL A 42 -3.94 0.88 -13.29
C VAL A 42 -2.92 1.98 -13.06
N ASP A 43 -3.40 3.17 -12.75
CA ASP A 43 -2.55 4.31 -12.39
C ASP A 43 -2.14 4.21 -10.92
N PHE A 44 -1.03 3.48 -10.66
CA PHE A 44 -0.47 3.32 -9.33
C PHE A 44 0.08 4.61 -8.72
N LEU A 45 0.34 5.64 -9.52
CA LEU A 45 0.79 6.96 -9.03
C LEU A 45 -0.38 7.83 -8.53
N ASN A 46 -1.63 7.50 -8.90
CA ASN A 46 -2.83 8.18 -8.41
C ASN A 46 -3.79 7.18 -7.76
N PHE A 47 -3.27 6.32 -6.92
CA PHE A 47 -3.93 5.15 -6.35
C PHE A 47 -4.21 5.32 -4.84
N THR A 48 -5.03 4.41 -4.31
CA THR A 48 -5.34 4.36 -2.88
C THR A 48 -4.80 3.05 -2.30
N TYR A 49 -3.83 3.16 -1.42
CA TYR A 49 -3.13 2.04 -0.81
C TYR A 49 -3.66 1.71 0.57
N HIS A 50 -3.66 0.42 0.91
CA HIS A 50 -3.89 -0.07 2.27
C HIS A 50 -2.53 -0.28 2.94
N SER A 51 -2.05 0.74 3.65
CA SER A 51 -0.78 0.68 4.36
C SER A 51 -0.92 -0.07 5.68
N SER A 52 -0.09 -1.06 5.91
CA SER A 52 -0.03 -1.79 7.18
C SER A 52 1.14 -1.33 8.04
N LEU A 53 2.37 -1.54 7.61
CA LEU A 53 3.57 -1.17 8.35
C LEU A 53 3.70 0.35 8.51
N CYS A 54 3.58 1.09 7.41
CA CYS A 54 3.72 2.54 7.45
C CYS A 54 2.67 3.21 8.37
N SER A 55 1.42 2.73 8.37
CA SER A 55 0.40 3.26 9.27
C SER A 55 0.65 2.86 10.73
N GLN A 56 1.23 1.71 10.99
CA GLN A 56 1.61 1.24 12.32
C GLN A 56 2.71 2.10 12.93
N GLU A 57 3.75 2.40 12.15
CA GLU A 57 4.91 3.17 12.62
C GLU A 57 4.67 4.68 12.61
N TYR A 58 3.96 5.18 11.61
CA TYR A 58 3.79 6.62 11.39
C TYR A 58 2.35 7.12 11.52
N GLY A 59 1.41 6.29 11.97
CA GLY A 59 0.00 6.67 12.07
C GLY A 59 -0.24 7.89 12.96
N ARG A 60 0.46 7.98 14.08
CA ARG A 60 0.41 9.16 14.98
C ARG A 60 1.01 10.44 14.35
N LYS A 61 1.83 10.29 13.30
CA LYS A 61 2.44 11.40 12.54
C LYS A 61 1.66 11.75 11.27
N GLY A 62 0.61 10.98 10.94
CA GLY A 62 -0.35 11.29 9.90
C GLY A 62 -0.41 10.33 8.70
N ILE A 63 0.22 9.15 8.75
CA ILE A 63 -0.03 8.09 7.76
C ILE A 63 -1.22 7.26 8.22
N ALA A 64 -2.33 7.36 7.49
CA ALA A 64 -3.53 6.55 7.75
C ALA A 64 -3.38 5.12 7.21
N ARG A 65 -4.25 4.20 7.65
CA ARG A 65 -4.33 2.84 7.07
C ARG A 65 -4.72 2.85 5.60
N ILE A 66 -5.41 3.88 5.15
CA ILE A 66 -5.77 4.11 3.76
C ILE A 66 -5.09 5.40 3.34
N VAL A 67 -4.14 5.31 2.41
CA VAL A 67 -3.35 6.43 1.91
C VAL A 67 -3.67 6.66 0.44
N ARG A 68 -4.16 7.85 0.10
CA ARG A 68 -4.32 8.28 -1.29
C ARG A 68 -3.07 9.02 -1.73
N VAL A 69 -2.37 8.48 -2.71
CA VAL A 69 -1.26 9.17 -3.36
C VAL A 69 -1.73 9.97 -4.58
N SER A 70 -1.00 11.00 -4.91
CA SER A 70 -1.16 11.78 -6.14
C SER A 70 0.21 12.00 -6.74
N LYS A 71 0.39 11.64 -8.00
CA LYS A 71 1.71 11.64 -8.68
C LYS A 71 2.77 10.84 -7.92
N GLY A 72 2.35 9.72 -7.34
CA GLY A 72 3.24 8.83 -6.58
C GLY A 72 3.55 9.27 -5.15
N GLU A 73 2.99 10.38 -4.64
CA GLU A 73 3.33 10.89 -3.32
C GLU A 73 2.09 11.23 -2.48
N PHE A 74 2.18 10.89 -1.20
CA PHE A 74 1.46 11.52 -0.10
C PHE A 74 2.49 12.10 0.86
N LYS A 75 2.35 13.37 1.21
CA LYS A 75 3.26 14.06 2.12
C LYS A 75 2.53 15.07 2.99
N ASN A 76 2.96 15.16 4.24
CA ASN A 76 2.59 16.24 5.16
C ASN A 76 3.84 16.81 5.84
N LYS A 77 3.68 17.66 6.84
CA LYS A 77 4.83 18.29 7.54
C LYS A 77 5.73 17.32 8.31
N ASN A 78 5.28 16.09 8.59
CA ASN A 78 5.99 15.15 9.45
C ASN A 78 6.47 13.90 8.70
N VAL A 79 5.72 13.44 7.68
CA VAL A 79 5.91 12.13 7.04
C VAL A 79 5.66 12.18 5.54
N TYR A 80 6.21 11.19 4.85
CA TYR A 80 5.95 10.91 3.44
C TYR A 80 5.58 9.44 3.23
N PHE A 81 4.93 9.17 2.10
CA PHE A 81 4.62 7.86 1.58
C PHE A 81 4.71 7.96 0.06
N THR A 82 5.59 7.19 -0.56
CA THR A 82 5.95 7.34 -1.97
C THR A 82 5.87 6.04 -2.73
N VAL A 83 5.53 6.16 -4.01
CA VAL A 83 5.55 5.12 -5.04
C VAL A 83 6.27 5.69 -6.25
N GLU A 84 7.27 4.99 -6.75
CA GLU A 84 8.04 5.40 -7.92
C GLU A 84 7.66 4.54 -9.13
N GLU A 85 7.28 5.18 -10.23
CA GLU A 85 6.80 4.50 -11.45
C GLU A 85 7.84 3.51 -12.01
N ASN A 86 9.10 3.93 -12.05
CA ASN A 86 10.22 3.14 -12.57
C ASN A 86 10.57 1.92 -11.70
N ARG A 87 10.00 1.82 -10.49
CA ARG A 87 10.19 0.67 -9.60
C ARG A 87 9.02 -0.32 -9.62
N VAL A 88 7.89 0.03 -10.28
CA VAL A 88 6.78 -0.91 -10.47
C VAL A 88 7.18 -1.93 -11.52
N ILE A 89 7.14 -3.21 -11.15
CA ILE A 89 7.41 -4.31 -12.07
C ILE A 89 6.16 -5.14 -12.33
N TYR A 90 6.10 -5.74 -13.50
CA TYR A 90 4.94 -6.50 -13.95
C TYR A 90 5.35 -7.91 -14.36
N GLY A 91 4.51 -8.90 -14.04
CA GLY A 91 4.68 -10.27 -14.46
C GLY A 91 3.72 -11.20 -13.74
N ASP A 92 3.59 -12.42 -14.23
CA ASP A 92 2.66 -13.42 -13.70
C ASP A 92 3.22 -14.05 -12.41
N VAL A 93 2.73 -13.56 -11.27
CA VAL A 93 3.07 -14.06 -9.93
C VAL A 93 2.11 -15.18 -9.51
N THR A 94 0.88 -15.13 -10.03
CA THR A 94 -0.19 -16.07 -9.68
C THR A 94 -0.12 -17.37 -10.47
N GLY A 95 0.53 -17.39 -11.63
CA GLY A 95 0.59 -18.52 -12.53
C GLY A 95 -0.69 -18.68 -13.37
N ASP A 96 -1.52 -17.62 -13.48
CA ASP A 96 -2.78 -17.65 -14.22
C ASP A 96 -2.63 -17.20 -15.70
N GLY A 97 -1.41 -16.87 -16.11
CA GLY A 97 -1.07 -16.42 -17.46
C GLY A 97 -1.34 -14.93 -17.70
N ARG A 98 -1.69 -14.17 -16.68
CA ARG A 98 -1.86 -12.71 -16.74
C ARG A 98 -0.80 -12.02 -15.87
N GLU A 99 -0.45 -10.80 -16.26
CA GLU A 99 0.46 -10.02 -15.44
C GLU A 99 -0.21 -9.51 -14.16
N ASP A 100 0.54 -9.53 -13.09
CA ASP A 100 0.30 -8.84 -11.81
C ASP A 100 1.22 -7.63 -11.71
N ALA A 101 0.95 -6.70 -10.80
CA ALA A 101 1.82 -5.58 -10.51
C ALA A 101 2.48 -5.76 -9.13
N ILE A 102 3.80 -5.64 -9.10
CA ILE A 102 4.59 -5.59 -7.89
C ILE A 102 4.97 -4.11 -7.66
N VAL A 103 4.44 -3.52 -6.61
CA VAL A 103 4.50 -2.08 -6.33
C VAL A 103 5.26 -1.86 -5.04
N PRO A 104 6.54 -1.47 -5.10
CA PRO A 104 7.30 -1.09 -3.91
C PRO A 104 6.86 0.30 -3.44
N ILE A 105 6.77 0.43 -2.13
CA ILE A 105 6.37 1.64 -1.44
C ILE A 105 7.41 1.97 -0.39
N GLU A 106 7.71 3.25 -0.25
CA GLU A 106 8.51 3.77 0.84
C GLU A 106 7.73 4.74 1.70
N CYS A 107 7.97 4.71 2.99
CA CYS A 107 7.43 5.69 3.92
C CYS A 107 8.44 6.05 5.00
N GLY A 108 8.35 7.26 5.49
CA GLY A 108 9.28 7.72 6.49
C GLY A 108 8.86 9.02 7.16
N ALA A 109 9.59 9.40 8.22
CA ALA A 109 9.49 10.74 8.78
C ALA A 109 10.38 11.69 7.98
N ILE A 110 9.91 12.92 7.74
CA ILE A 110 10.66 13.94 6.98
C ILE A 110 12.04 14.23 7.58
N THR A 111 12.19 14.07 8.90
CA THR A 111 13.43 14.31 9.63
C THR A 111 14.26 13.05 9.88
N ALA A 112 13.81 11.89 9.44
CA ALA A 112 14.55 10.64 9.58
C ALA A 112 15.50 10.44 8.40
N ASN A 113 16.60 9.73 8.64
CA ASN A 113 17.57 9.32 7.64
C ASN A 113 17.40 7.87 7.20
N PHE A 114 16.23 7.28 7.48
CA PHE A 114 15.84 5.95 7.04
C PHE A 114 14.35 5.93 6.67
N SER A 115 14.00 5.04 5.75
CA SER A 115 12.63 4.74 5.33
C SER A 115 12.27 3.31 5.71
N LEU A 116 10.98 3.04 5.71
CA LEU A 116 10.42 1.68 5.75
C LEU A 116 9.84 1.38 4.38
N SER A 117 9.94 0.11 3.99
CA SER A 117 9.43 -0.37 2.72
C SER A 117 8.32 -1.41 2.90
N GLU A 118 7.37 -1.38 1.99
CA GLU A 118 6.36 -2.43 1.78
C GLU A 118 6.31 -2.74 0.28
N VAL A 119 6.24 -4.01 -0.08
CA VAL A 119 6.03 -4.44 -1.47
C VAL A 119 4.62 -4.99 -1.57
N TYR A 120 3.77 -4.32 -2.35
CA TYR A 120 2.41 -4.73 -2.61
C TYR A 120 2.32 -5.46 -3.93
N ILE A 121 1.54 -6.54 -3.96
CA ILE A 121 1.27 -7.31 -5.17
C ILE A 121 -0.22 -7.19 -5.49
N TYR A 122 -0.51 -6.61 -6.66
CA TYR A 122 -1.86 -6.42 -7.15
C TYR A 122 -2.15 -7.28 -8.35
N THR A 123 -3.35 -7.82 -8.41
CA THR A 123 -3.88 -8.56 -9.56
C THR A 123 -5.20 -7.96 -10.03
N ILE A 124 -5.70 -8.40 -11.19
CA ILE A 124 -7.06 -8.10 -11.65
C ILE A 124 -7.97 -9.28 -11.32
N LYS A 125 -8.95 -9.03 -10.47
CA LYS A 125 -10.00 -9.99 -10.12
C LYS A 125 -11.38 -9.37 -10.42
N ASP A 126 -12.19 -10.07 -11.19
CA ASP A 126 -13.54 -9.62 -11.59
C ASP A 126 -13.56 -8.20 -12.19
N GLY A 127 -12.56 -7.87 -13.03
CA GLY A 127 -12.41 -6.58 -13.69
C GLY A 127 -12.04 -5.42 -12.75
N ARG A 128 -11.51 -5.72 -11.56
CA ARG A 128 -11.07 -4.74 -10.55
C ARG A 128 -9.68 -5.05 -10.05
N THR A 129 -8.93 -4.01 -9.72
CA THR A 129 -7.65 -4.14 -9.02
C THR A 129 -7.88 -4.69 -7.62
N SER A 130 -7.20 -5.78 -7.29
CA SER A 130 -7.28 -6.46 -5.99
C SER A 130 -5.89 -6.63 -5.41
N LEU A 131 -5.71 -6.26 -4.13
CA LEU A 131 -4.49 -6.55 -3.38
C LEU A 131 -4.43 -8.06 -3.12
N LEU A 132 -3.39 -8.71 -3.63
CA LEU A 132 -3.16 -10.13 -3.46
C LEU A 132 -2.38 -10.43 -2.17
N ALA A 133 -1.28 -9.71 -1.95
CA ALA A 133 -0.44 -9.83 -0.78
C ALA A 133 0.42 -8.59 -0.59
N ALA A 134 1.03 -8.47 0.59
CA ALA A 134 2.07 -7.50 0.90
C ALA A 134 3.22 -8.17 1.65
N ILE A 135 4.44 -7.69 1.42
CA ILE A 135 5.65 -8.08 2.14
C ILE A 135 6.25 -6.80 2.71
N SER A 136 6.43 -6.75 4.02
CA SER A 136 6.96 -5.58 4.72
C SER A 136 8.44 -5.73 5.07
N ASP A 137 9.11 -4.62 5.39
CA ASP A 137 10.47 -4.64 5.96
C ASP A 137 10.57 -5.57 7.18
N LYS A 138 9.57 -5.58 8.04
CA LYS A 138 9.55 -6.49 9.21
C LYS A 138 9.50 -7.97 8.82
N ASP A 139 8.83 -8.30 7.73
CA ASP A 139 8.79 -9.67 7.22
C ASP A 139 10.14 -10.06 6.63
N MET A 140 10.74 -9.19 5.83
CA MET A 140 12.05 -9.41 5.22
C MET A 140 13.16 -9.50 6.28
N GLU A 141 13.18 -8.58 7.25
CA GLU A 141 14.12 -8.61 8.38
C GLU A 141 13.98 -9.89 9.18
N ARG A 142 12.75 -10.29 9.52
CA ARG A 142 12.47 -11.54 10.24
C ARG A 142 13.03 -12.76 9.51
N ASP A 143 12.77 -12.84 8.20
CA ASP A 143 13.19 -13.99 7.38
C ASP A 143 14.71 -14.01 7.17
N TYR A 144 15.34 -12.82 7.04
CA TYR A 144 16.79 -12.68 7.04
C TYR A 144 17.41 -13.15 8.36
N ARG A 145 16.97 -12.62 9.50
CA ARG A 145 17.52 -12.97 10.83
C ARG A 145 17.29 -14.44 11.19
N ARG A 146 16.16 -15.02 10.76
CA ARG A 146 15.91 -16.46 10.94
C ARG A 146 16.93 -17.32 10.20
N SER A 147 17.33 -16.88 9.01
CA SER A 147 18.26 -17.60 8.15
C SER A 147 19.72 -17.40 8.54
N TYR A 148 20.02 -16.29 9.19
CA TYR A 148 21.33 -15.87 9.64
C TYR A 148 21.27 -15.36 11.08
N PRO A 149 21.42 -16.25 12.09
CA PRO A 149 21.37 -15.86 13.50
C PRO A 149 22.48 -14.89 13.94
N ASP A 150 23.55 -14.80 13.13
CA ASP A 150 24.67 -13.87 13.28
C ASP A 150 24.43 -12.49 12.67
N ALA A 151 23.23 -12.24 12.11
CA ALA A 151 22.87 -10.97 11.49
C ALA A 151 22.91 -9.81 12.50
N GLU A 152 23.64 -8.76 12.14
CA GLU A 152 23.82 -7.56 12.99
C GLU A 152 22.74 -6.51 12.72
N SER A 153 22.52 -6.18 11.44
CA SER A 153 21.61 -5.13 11.01
C SER A 153 20.89 -5.45 9.70
N TYR A 154 19.75 -4.77 9.50
CA TYR A 154 18.95 -4.79 8.29
C TYR A 154 18.66 -3.35 7.89
N TRP A 155 18.86 -3.00 6.60
CA TRP A 155 18.81 -1.62 6.12
C TRP A 155 17.73 -1.36 5.06
N GLY A 156 16.87 -2.34 4.76
CA GLY A 156 15.79 -2.20 3.78
C GLY A 156 16.12 -2.72 2.39
N ILE A 157 15.24 -2.44 1.46
CA ILE A 157 15.33 -2.91 0.07
C ILE A 157 16.42 -2.14 -0.67
N ASN A 158 17.29 -2.86 -1.40
CA ASN A 158 18.23 -2.27 -2.33
C ASN A 158 17.47 -1.57 -3.48
N GLU A 159 17.91 -0.40 -3.92
CA GLU A 159 17.20 0.50 -4.84
C GLU A 159 16.64 -0.20 -6.10
N ASN A 160 17.43 -1.05 -6.75
CA ASN A 160 17.01 -1.83 -7.92
C ASN A 160 16.86 -3.33 -7.62
N GLY A 161 16.56 -3.65 -6.36
CA GLY A 161 16.62 -5.00 -5.82
C GLY A 161 15.36 -5.85 -6.05
N LEU A 162 14.40 -5.42 -6.85
CA LEU A 162 13.19 -6.18 -7.11
C LEU A 162 13.24 -6.82 -8.49
N LYS A 163 13.00 -8.14 -8.55
CA LYS A 163 12.93 -8.90 -9.81
C LYS A 163 11.87 -9.99 -9.70
N LEU A 164 11.25 -10.31 -10.82
CA LEU A 164 10.39 -11.49 -10.95
C LEU A 164 11.08 -12.49 -11.85
N GLN A 165 11.34 -13.70 -11.33
CA GLN A 165 11.93 -14.79 -12.09
C GLN A 165 11.14 -16.08 -11.86
N ASN A 166 10.68 -16.72 -12.94
CA ASN A 166 9.95 -17.99 -12.88
C ASN A 166 8.77 -18.00 -11.88
N GLY A 167 8.03 -16.89 -11.79
CA GLY A 167 6.91 -16.72 -10.86
C GLY A 167 7.32 -16.49 -9.39
N ASN A 168 8.63 -16.42 -9.09
CA ASN A 168 9.14 -16.06 -7.77
C ASN A 168 9.56 -14.59 -7.74
N LEU A 169 9.22 -13.91 -6.64
CA LEU A 169 9.64 -12.53 -6.39
C LEU A 169 10.99 -12.56 -5.65
N GLU A 170 12.03 -12.07 -6.29
CA GLU A 170 13.33 -11.83 -5.67
C GLU A 170 13.39 -10.41 -5.15
N ILE A 171 13.78 -10.25 -3.87
CA ILE A 171 13.99 -8.97 -3.22
C ILE A 171 15.41 -8.93 -2.69
N GLU A 172 16.23 -8.03 -3.22
CA GLU A 172 17.53 -7.73 -2.65
C GLU A 172 17.40 -6.71 -1.52
N VAL A 173 17.97 -7.04 -0.36
CA VAL A 173 18.03 -6.15 0.79
C VAL A 173 19.46 -5.87 1.19
N LEU A 174 19.70 -4.73 1.82
CA LEU A 174 21.00 -4.34 2.36
C LEU A 174 21.08 -4.77 3.82
N ALA A 175 22.22 -5.37 4.21
CA ALA A 175 22.36 -5.93 5.54
C ALA A 175 23.80 -5.85 6.07
N ASP A 176 23.88 -5.84 7.39
CA ASP A 176 25.07 -5.78 8.22
C ASP A 176 26.03 -4.62 7.91
N GLY A 177 26.94 -4.34 8.84
CA GLY A 177 27.81 -3.19 8.73
C GLY A 177 27.08 -1.84 8.89
N PRO A 178 27.75 -0.71 8.64
CA PRO A 178 27.12 0.63 8.68
C PRO A 178 26.12 0.84 7.57
N HIS A 179 25.05 1.63 7.83
CA HIS A 179 24.04 1.97 6.81
C HIS A 179 24.62 2.56 5.52
N ALA A 180 25.64 3.42 5.63
CA ALA A 180 26.30 4.02 4.47
C ALA A 180 27.25 3.07 3.71
N ALA A 181 27.56 1.90 4.28
CA ALA A 181 28.42 0.88 3.71
C ALA A 181 27.97 -0.51 4.20
N PRO A 182 26.81 -0.99 3.73
CA PRO A 182 26.28 -2.29 4.11
C PRO A 182 27.29 -3.38 3.69
N LYS A 183 27.47 -4.40 4.51
CA LYS A 183 28.42 -5.47 4.25
C LYS A 183 27.92 -6.45 3.20
N TYR A 184 26.61 -6.70 3.19
CA TYR A 184 26.01 -7.68 2.30
C TYR A 184 24.83 -7.11 1.55
N ILE A 185 24.69 -7.56 0.31
CA ILE A 185 23.42 -7.62 -0.40
C ILE A 185 22.88 -9.02 -0.24
N VAL A 186 21.64 -9.14 0.24
CA VAL A 186 20.98 -10.41 0.52
C VAL A 186 19.78 -10.56 -0.39
N THR A 187 19.75 -11.63 -1.18
CA THR A 187 18.60 -11.96 -2.03
C THR A 187 17.64 -12.87 -1.25
N LEU A 188 16.43 -12.38 -1.05
CA LEU A 188 15.29 -13.08 -0.48
C LEU A 188 14.37 -13.49 -1.65
N GLU A 189 14.14 -14.77 -1.83
CA GLU A 189 13.25 -15.29 -2.87
C GLU A 189 11.90 -15.66 -2.24
N TYR A 190 10.81 -15.09 -2.74
CA TYR A 190 9.47 -15.34 -2.26
C TYR A 190 8.60 -15.98 -3.33
N ARG A 191 7.79 -16.96 -2.93
CA ARG A 191 6.77 -17.58 -3.77
C ARG A 191 5.38 -17.39 -3.18
N LEU A 192 4.40 -17.13 -4.03
CA LEU A 192 3.01 -17.11 -3.63
C LEU A 192 2.56 -18.52 -3.19
N SER A 193 1.91 -18.61 -2.03
CA SER A 193 1.36 -19.84 -1.46
C SER A 193 0.00 -19.52 -0.84
N GLY A 194 -1.08 -19.79 -1.57
CA GLY A 194 -2.42 -19.32 -1.23
C GLY A 194 -2.49 -17.79 -1.35
N GLU A 195 -2.86 -17.12 -0.26
CA GLU A 195 -3.00 -15.65 -0.20
C GLU A 195 -1.77 -14.95 0.45
N SER A 196 -0.65 -15.63 0.55
CA SER A 196 0.56 -15.07 1.18
C SER A 196 1.84 -15.49 0.45
N PHE A 197 2.87 -14.66 0.57
CA PHE A 197 4.20 -14.97 0.11
C PHE A 197 5.00 -15.69 1.20
N ARG A 198 5.76 -16.70 0.78
CA ARG A 198 6.66 -17.46 1.66
C ARG A 198 8.06 -17.47 1.10
N LEU A 199 9.03 -17.32 1.99
CA LEU A 199 10.45 -17.44 1.64
C LEU A 199 10.73 -18.82 1.07
N VAL A 200 11.44 -18.87 -0.05
CA VAL A 200 11.89 -20.10 -0.74
C VAL A 200 13.37 -20.32 -0.41
N GLY A 201 13.64 -21.44 0.24
CA GLY A 201 15.02 -21.80 0.56
C GLY A 201 15.70 -20.86 1.55
N LYS A 202 17.03 -20.85 1.54
CA LYS A 202 17.85 -19.97 2.35
C LYS A 202 18.25 -18.75 1.54
N PRO A 203 18.08 -17.52 2.06
CA PRO A 203 18.56 -16.30 1.42
C PRO A 203 20.03 -16.38 1.02
N GLN A 204 20.39 -15.71 -0.06
CA GLN A 204 21.78 -15.70 -0.55
C GLN A 204 22.45 -14.39 -0.16
N ARG A 205 23.59 -14.49 0.55
CA ARG A 205 24.45 -13.33 0.85
C ARG A 205 25.54 -13.20 -0.21
N ARG A 206 25.77 -11.99 -0.71
CA ARG A 206 26.96 -11.58 -1.45
C ARG A 206 27.53 -10.28 -0.86
N ASN A 207 28.83 -10.06 -1.00
CA ASN A 207 29.41 -8.78 -0.59
C ASN A 207 28.82 -7.64 -1.42
N SER A 208 28.58 -6.50 -0.78
CA SER A 208 28.05 -5.30 -1.43
C SER A 208 29.13 -4.57 -2.26
#